data_9ad373556cd5cb09251f4356a89836bd
#
_entry.id   9ad373556cd5cb09251f4356a89836bd
#
_cell.length_a   1.000
_cell.length_b   1.000
_cell.length_c   1.000
_cell.angle_alpha   90.00
_cell.angle_beta   90.00
_cell.angle_gamma   90.00
#
_symmetry.space_group_name_H-M   'P 1'
#
loop_
_entity.id
_entity.type
_entity.pdbx_description
1 polymer ?
#
loop_
_entity_poly.entity_id
_entity_poly.type
_entity_poly.pdbx_seq_one_letter_code
_entity_poly.pdbx_strand_id
1 'polypeptide(L)'
;MASGPIASWEIDGETVETVPDFIFWGSKITADGDFSHEIKKRLLLGRKVMTNLDSILKSRDITLPTKDMVFPVVMYGCENWTVKKAECQRIDAFELWCWRRLLRLPWTARRYNQSILKEISPGCSLEGLMLKLKLQYFGHLMRRADSLEKTLMLGGIGGRRRRG
;
A
#
# COMPACT_ATOMS: atom_id res chain seq x y z
N MET A 1 22.72 5.08 35.51
CA MET A 1 21.24 5.03 35.50
C MET A 1 20.82 4.41 34.19
N ALA A 2 20.41 3.15 34.20
CA ALA A 2 19.99 2.44 33.00
C ALA A 2 18.52 2.83 32.72
N SER A 3 18.29 3.65 31.71
CA SER A 3 16.96 3.85 31.20
C SER A 3 16.61 2.64 30.29
N GLY A 4 15.94 1.66 30.87
CA GLY A 4 15.35 0.56 30.09
C GLY A 4 14.30 1.10 29.12
N PRO A 5 13.97 0.35 28.07
CA PRO A 5 12.91 0.74 27.15
C PRO A 5 11.60 0.92 27.92
N ILE A 6 10.91 2.04 27.68
CA ILE A 6 9.60 2.31 28.28
C ILE A 6 8.65 1.23 27.74
N ALA A 7 8.20 0.34 28.61
CA ALA A 7 7.38 -0.81 28.23
C ALA A 7 5.86 -0.48 28.17
N SER A 8 5.43 0.62 28.78
CA SER A 8 4.03 1.02 28.83
C SER A 8 3.88 2.55 28.81
N TRP A 9 2.78 3.01 28.21
CA TRP A 9 2.38 4.41 28.17
C TRP A 9 1.02 4.56 28.81
N GLU A 10 0.76 5.70 29.42
CA GLU A 10 -0.55 6.05 29.96
C GLU A 10 -1.20 7.09 29.04
N ILE A 11 -2.38 6.77 28.50
CA ILE A 11 -3.17 7.66 27.63
C ILE A 11 -4.58 7.74 28.22
N ASP A 12 -5.03 8.91 28.59
CA ASP A 12 -6.35 9.17 29.21
C ASP A 12 -6.66 8.29 30.44
N GLY A 13 -5.61 7.95 31.23
CA GLY A 13 -5.73 7.09 32.41
C GLY A 13 -5.72 5.58 32.13
N GLU A 14 -5.58 5.18 30.87
CA GLU A 14 -5.43 3.79 30.49
C GLU A 14 -3.97 3.44 30.15
N THR A 15 -3.48 2.31 30.67
CA THR A 15 -2.13 1.83 30.39
C THR A 15 -2.11 1.14 29.04
N VAL A 16 -1.29 1.65 28.11
CA VAL A 16 -1.10 1.11 26.77
C VAL A 16 0.25 0.44 26.69
N GLU A 17 0.26 -0.84 26.30
CA GLU A 17 1.50 -1.61 26.11
C GLU A 17 2.10 -1.35 24.73
N THR A 18 3.42 -1.32 24.64
CA THR A 18 4.14 -1.26 23.37
C THR A 18 4.31 -2.66 22.80
N VAL A 19 3.82 -2.86 21.58
CA VAL A 19 3.98 -4.12 20.85
C VAL A 19 4.89 -3.91 19.64
N PRO A 20 5.71 -4.91 19.26
CA PRO A 20 6.61 -4.79 18.11
C PRO A 20 5.84 -4.76 16.79
N ASP A 21 4.70 -5.41 16.73
CA ASP A 21 3.79 -5.40 15.58
C ASP A 21 2.35 -5.70 16.00
N PHE A 22 1.40 -5.30 15.19
CA PHE A 22 -0.01 -5.66 15.34
C PHE A 22 -0.71 -5.76 13.99
N ILE A 23 -1.82 -6.48 13.96
CA ILE A 23 -2.63 -6.63 12.75
C ILE A 23 -3.84 -5.72 12.87
N PHE A 24 -3.93 -4.75 11.97
CA PHE A 24 -5.06 -3.83 11.87
C PHE A 24 -5.75 -4.01 10.52
N TRP A 25 -7.02 -4.41 10.55
CA TRP A 25 -7.83 -4.68 9.34
C TRP A 25 -7.12 -5.58 8.32
N GLY A 26 -6.42 -6.61 8.81
CA GLY A 26 -5.70 -7.56 7.96
C GLY A 26 -4.37 -7.07 7.39
N SER A 27 -3.94 -5.85 7.73
CA SER A 27 -2.61 -5.31 7.42
C SER A 27 -1.71 -5.38 8.66
N LYS A 28 -0.50 -5.91 8.49
CA LYS A 28 0.51 -5.94 9.56
C LYS A 28 1.20 -4.58 9.62
N ILE A 29 1.14 -3.94 10.80
CA ILE A 29 1.84 -2.71 11.12
C ILE A 29 2.98 -3.04 12.08
N THR A 30 4.19 -2.65 11.73
CA THR A 30 5.41 -2.87 12.51
C THR A 30 5.89 -1.56 13.13
N ALA A 31 6.49 -1.63 14.31
CA ALA A 31 6.99 -0.45 15.04
C ALA A 31 8.08 0.31 14.28
N ASP A 32 8.86 -0.39 13.43
CA ASP A 32 9.89 0.21 12.57
C ASP A 32 9.35 0.85 11.29
N GLY A 33 8.05 0.76 11.04
CA GLY A 33 7.41 1.30 9.83
C GLY A 33 7.84 0.59 8.54
N ASP A 34 8.35 -0.64 8.60
CA ASP A 34 8.71 -1.43 7.42
C ASP A 34 7.51 -2.23 6.89
N PHE A 35 6.97 -1.79 5.77
CA PHE A 35 5.85 -2.44 5.07
C PHE A 35 6.30 -3.42 3.98
N SER A 36 7.59 -3.70 3.82
CA SER A 36 8.10 -4.59 2.76
C SER A 36 7.44 -5.98 2.77
N HIS A 37 7.16 -6.51 3.96
CA HIS A 37 6.48 -7.81 4.10
C HIS A 37 5.02 -7.73 3.66
N GLU A 38 4.29 -6.69 4.06
CA GLU A 38 2.88 -6.50 3.69
C GLU A 38 2.76 -6.27 2.17
N ILE A 39 3.61 -5.44 1.58
CA ILE A 39 3.66 -5.22 0.14
C ILE A 39 3.87 -6.55 -0.61
N LYS A 40 4.84 -7.36 -0.20
CA LYS A 40 5.08 -8.69 -0.80
C LYS A 40 3.84 -9.58 -0.71
N LYS A 41 3.20 -9.63 0.46
CA LYS A 41 1.97 -10.41 0.70
C LYS A 41 0.85 -9.96 -0.25
N ARG A 42 0.63 -8.65 -0.40
CA ARG A 42 -0.39 -8.08 -1.28
C ARG A 42 -0.12 -8.38 -2.76
N LEU A 43 1.12 -8.26 -3.19
CA LEU A 43 1.51 -8.64 -4.56
C LEU A 43 1.28 -10.13 -4.84
N LEU A 44 1.54 -11.01 -3.86
CA LEU A 44 1.26 -12.44 -3.97
C LEU A 44 -0.26 -12.72 -4.06
N LEU A 45 -1.07 -12.03 -3.25
CA LEU A 45 -2.54 -12.12 -3.33
C LEU A 45 -3.04 -11.65 -4.70
N GLY A 46 -2.55 -10.51 -5.19
CA GLY A 46 -2.88 -10.02 -6.53
C GLY A 46 -2.51 -11.02 -7.64
N ARG A 47 -1.35 -11.67 -7.53
CA ARG A 47 -0.96 -12.76 -8.46
C ARG A 47 -1.92 -13.93 -8.40
N LYS A 48 -2.33 -14.36 -7.20
CA LYS A 48 -3.30 -15.44 -7.03
C LYS A 48 -4.64 -15.10 -7.66
N VAL A 49 -5.16 -13.90 -7.40
CA VAL A 49 -6.41 -13.42 -8.01
C VAL A 49 -6.28 -13.40 -9.52
N MET A 50 -5.21 -12.82 -10.07
CA MET A 50 -4.97 -12.76 -11.51
C MET A 50 -4.86 -14.15 -12.14
N THR A 51 -4.26 -15.12 -11.44
CA THR A 51 -4.16 -16.51 -11.92
C THR A 51 -5.52 -17.21 -11.91
N ASN A 52 -6.34 -16.98 -10.89
CA ASN A 52 -7.69 -17.53 -10.82
C ASN A 52 -8.60 -16.98 -11.93
N LEU A 53 -8.38 -15.72 -12.33
CA LEU A 53 -9.10 -15.08 -13.42
C LEU A 53 -8.65 -15.55 -14.81
N ASP A 54 -7.58 -16.33 -14.92
CA ASP A 54 -7.01 -16.75 -16.20
C ASP A 54 -8.00 -17.51 -17.11
N SER A 55 -8.84 -18.34 -16.51
CA SER A 55 -9.90 -19.08 -17.23
C SER A 55 -10.94 -18.11 -17.82
N ILE A 56 -11.26 -17.06 -17.11
CA ILE A 56 -12.20 -16.01 -17.53
C ILE A 56 -11.53 -15.11 -18.59
N LEU A 57 -10.25 -14.74 -18.36
CA LEU A 57 -9.48 -13.90 -19.27
C LEU A 57 -9.16 -14.59 -20.62
N LYS A 58 -9.29 -15.91 -20.69
CA LYS A 58 -9.18 -16.66 -21.96
C LYS A 58 -10.38 -16.48 -22.87
N SER A 59 -11.53 -16.07 -22.36
CA SER A 59 -12.69 -15.70 -23.18
C SER A 59 -12.40 -14.42 -23.97
N ARG A 60 -12.79 -14.40 -25.27
CA ARG A 60 -12.46 -13.29 -26.19
C ARG A 60 -13.20 -11.98 -25.88
N ASP A 61 -14.23 -12.04 -25.06
CA ASP A 61 -15.20 -10.94 -24.88
C ASP A 61 -14.93 -10.06 -23.64
N ILE A 62 -13.84 -10.33 -22.92
CA ILE A 62 -13.54 -9.58 -21.71
C ILE A 62 -12.50 -8.50 -21.98
N THR A 63 -13.01 -7.29 -22.10
CA THR A 63 -12.23 -6.06 -22.19
C THR A 63 -11.69 -5.63 -20.80
N LEU A 64 -10.67 -4.83 -20.80
CA LEU A 64 -9.86 -4.17 -19.76
C LEU A 64 -10.40 -3.87 -18.33
N PRO A 65 -11.63 -4.21 -17.86
CA PRO A 65 -12.03 -3.99 -16.47
C PRO A 65 -11.25 -4.83 -15.45
N THR A 66 -10.37 -5.72 -15.89
CA THR A 66 -9.64 -6.63 -14.98
C THR A 66 -8.68 -5.91 -14.05
N LYS A 67 -8.15 -4.73 -14.43
CA LYS A 67 -7.38 -3.88 -13.51
C LYS A 67 -8.21 -3.47 -12.31
N ASP A 68 -9.50 -3.21 -12.52
CA ASP A 68 -10.43 -2.76 -11.48
C ASP A 68 -10.78 -3.87 -10.48
N MET A 69 -10.49 -5.13 -10.82
CA MET A 69 -10.67 -6.29 -9.93
C MET A 69 -9.39 -6.67 -9.18
N VAL A 70 -8.23 -6.58 -9.84
CA VAL A 70 -6.94 -7.04 -9.27
C VAL A 70 -6.24 -5.96 -8.45
N PHE A 71 -6.20 -4.74 -8.96
CA PHE A 71 -5.47 -3.65 -8.32
C PHE A 71 -6.01 -3.26 -6.95
N PRO A 72 -7.32 -3.21 -6.69
CA PRO A 72 -7.85 -2.95 -5.34
C PRO A 72 -7.39 -3.97 -4.30
N VAL A 73 -7.23 -5.25 -4.68
CA VAL A 73 -6.72 -6.29 -3.77
C VAL A 73 -5.28 -6.00 -3.36
N VAL A 74 -4.47 -5.53 -4.30
CA VAL A 74 -3.07 -5.17 -4.05
C VAL A 74 -2.96 -3.88 -3.25
N MET A 75 -3.78 -2.88 -3.58
CA MET A 75 -3.75 -1.55 -2.98
C MET A 75 -4.43 -1.47 -1.61
N TYR A 76 -5.07 -2.55 -1.15
CA TYR A 76 -5.78 -2.53 0.13
C TYR A 76 -4.84 -2.17 1.29
N GLY A 77 -5.15 -1.07 1.99
CA GLY A 77 -4.36 -0.57 3.12
C GLY A 77 -3.05 0.12 2.71
N CYS A 78 -2.89 0.47 1.43
CA CYS A 78 -1.66 1.11 0.94
C CYS A 78 -1.46 2.54 1.42
N GLU A 79 -2.49 3.16 1.99
CA GLU A 79 -2.45 4.54 2.48
C GLU A 79 -1.36 4.74 3.53
N ASN A 80 -1.13 3.73 4.36
CA ASN A 80 -0.16 3.77 5.46
C ASN A 80 1.24 3.27 5.07
N TRP A 81 1.42 2.72 3.85
CA TRP A 81 2.71 2.11 3.50
C TRP A 81 3.79 3.14 3.24
N THR A 82 4.93 2.98 3.88
CA THR A 82 6.19 3.60 3.45
C THR A 82 6.77 2.73 2.34
N VAL A 83 6.71 3.22 1.09
CA VAL A 83 7.19 2.47 -0.08
C VAL A 83 8.64 2.87 -0.36
N LYS A 84 9.57 1.93 -0.20
CA LYS A 84 10.99 2.11 -0.53
C LYS A 84 11.21 1.89 -2.03
N LYS A 85 12.33 2.36 -2.57
CA LYS A 85 12.67 2.22 -4.00
C LYS A 85 12.62 0.76 -4.50
N ALA A 86 13.04 -0.18 -3.66
CA ALA A 86 12.98 -1.60 -3.98
C ALA A 86 11.55 -2.13 -4.10
N GLU A 87 10.62 -1.60 -3.32
CA GLU A 87 9.20 -1.95 -3.38
C GLU A 87 8.54 -1.32 -4.63
N CYS A 88 8.88 -0.08 -5.00
CA CYS A 88 8.44 0.52 -6.28
C CYS A 88 8.78 -0.41 -7.45
N GLN A 89 10.02 -0.87 -7.53
CA GLN A 89 10.44 -1.81 -8.59
C GLN A 89 9.64 -3.13 -8.60
N ARG A 90 9.25 -3.64 -7.44
CA ARG A 90 8.41 -4.84 -7.34
C ARG A 90 6.97 -4.58 -7.78
N ILE A 91 6.44 -3.42 -7.43
CA ILE A 91 5.10 -2.95 -7.83
C ILE A 91 5.04 -2.79 -9.35
N ASP A 92 6.03 -2.13 -9.95
CA ASP A 92 6.14 -1.93 -11.40
C ASP A 92 6.27 -3.28 -12.14
N ALA A 93 7.10 -4.17 -11.62
CA ALA A 93 7.26 -5.51 -12.20
C ALA A 93 5.95 -6.33 -12.12
N PHE A 94 5.20 -6.19 -11.04
CA PHE A 94 3.90 -6.82 -10.88
C PHE A 94 2.87 -6.23 -11.85
N GLU A 95 2.80 -4.91 -11.95
CA GLU A 95 1.90 -4.20 -12.87
C GLU A 95 2.16 -4.66 -14.31
N LEU A 96 3.42 -4.63 -14.73
CA LEU A 96 3.81 -5.08 -16.07
C LEU A 96 3.47 -6.55 -16.32
N TRP A 97 3.65 -7.42 -15.30
CA TRP A 97 3.25 -8.82 -15.39
C TRP A 97 1.73 -8.96 -15.60
N CYS A 98 0.91 -8.17 -14.89
CA CYS A 98 -0.54 -8.13 -15.08
C CYS A 98 -0.89 -7.72 -16.52
N TRP A 99 -0.29 -6.65 -17.02
CA TRP A 99 -0.54 -6.16 -18.37
C TRP A 99 -0.15 -7.17 -19.45
N ARG A 100 1.02 -7.80 -19.33
CA ARG A 100 1.41 -8.87 -20.26
C ARG A 100 0.41 -10.02 -20.30
N ARG A 101 -0.13 -10.39 -19.16
CA ARG A 101 -1.12 -11.45 -19.05
C ARG A 101 -2.46 -11.07 -19.66
N LEU A 102 -2.91 -9.85 -19.43
CA LEU A 102 -4.13 -9.30 -20.05
C LEU A 102 -4.04 -9.22 -21.57
N LEU A 103 -2.90 -8.78 -22.09
CA LEU A 103 -2.63 -8.72 -23.53
C LEU A 103 -2.28 -10.10 -24.14
N ARG A 104 -2.28 -11.17 -23.34
CA ARG A 104 -1.90 -12.53 -23.77
C ARG A 104 -0.53 -12.59 -24.43
N LEU A 105 0.38 -11.74 -23.99
CA LEU A 105 1.75 -11.72 -24.50
C LEU A 105 2.54 -12.85 -23.85
N PRO A 106 3.03 -13.85 -24.63
CA PRO A 106 3.85 -14.89 -24.07
C PRO A 106 5.14 -14.29 -23.54
N TRP A 107 5.70 -14.89 -22.48
CA TRP A 107 6.98 -14.48 -21.90
C TRP A 107 8.11 -14.42 -22.92
N THR A 108 8.06 -15.29 -23.92
CA THR A 108 9.03 -15.39 -25.01
C THR A 108 8.92 -14.26 -26.03
N ALA A 109 7.82 -13.49 -26.04
CA ALA A 109 7.69 -12.35 -26.92
C ALA A 109 8.65 -11.24 -26.49
N ARG A 110 9.64 -10.94 -27.35
CA ARG A 110 10.66 -9.89 -27.13
C ARG A 110 10.07 -8.48 -27.35
N ARG A 111 8.95 -8.17 -26.66
CA ARG A 111 8.37 -6.83 -26.68
C ARG A 111 8.91 -5.99 -25.53
N TYR A 112 9.30 -4.76 -25.83
CA TYR A 112 9.77 -3.80 -24.83
C TYR A 112 8.63 -3.39 -23.90
N ASN A 113 8.94 -3.22 -22.62
CA ASN A 113 7.98 -2.81 -21.60
C ASN A 113 7.28 -1.49 -21.96
N GLN A 114 8.03 -0.52 -22.50
CA GLN A 114 7.50 0.76 -22.94
C GLN A 114 6.45 0.62 -24.06
N SER A 115 6.63 -0.33 -25.00
CA SER A 115 5.65 -0.54 -26.06
C SER A 115 4.34 -1.13 -25.53
N ILE A 116 4.43 -1.96 -24.50
CA ILE A 116 3.25 -2.52 -23.81
C ILE A 116 2.48 -1.43 -23.08
N LEU A 117 3.18 -0.59 -22.32
CA LEU A 117 2.57 0.52 -21.59
C LEU A 117 1.94 1.55 -22.54
N LYS A 118 2.56 1.82 -23.69
CA LYS A 118 1.98 2.71 -24.71
C LYS A 118 0.70 2.15 -25.31
N GLU A 119 0.62 0.84 -25.56
CA GLU A 119 -0.54 0.19 -26.14
C GLU A 119 -1.74 0.24 -25.17
N ILE A 120 -1.49 0.05 -23.90
CA ILE A 120 -2.53 0.06 -22.87
C ILE A 120 -2.91 1.50 -22.51
N SER A 121 -1.95 2.44 -22.61
CA SER A 121 -2.10 3.84 -22.20
C SER A 121 -2.81 3.94 -20.83
N PRO A 122 -2.31 3.28 -19.79
CA PRO A 122 -2.95 3.36 -18.49
C PRO A 122 -2.98 4.83 -18.07
N GLY A 123 -4.13 5.33 -17.67
CA GLY A 123 -4.28 6.73 -17.22
C GLY A 123 -3.40 7.05 -15.99
N CYS A 124 -2.99 6.02 -15.26
CA CYS A 124 -2.10 6.11 -14.12
C CYS A 124 -1.44 4.75 -13.86
N SER A 125 -0.17 4.74 -13.45
CA SER A 125 0.51 3.53 -12.97
C SER A 125 -0.08 3.06 -11.63
N LEU A 126 0.18 1.80 -11.27
CA LEU A 126 -0.25 1.26 -9.98
C LEU A 126 0.35 2.07 -8.81
N GLU A 127 1.61 2.47 -8.91
CA GLU A 127 2.25 3.38 -7.94
C GLU A 127 1.54 4.73 -7.88
N GLY A 128 1.17 5.31 -9.02
CA GLY A 128 0.42 6.55 -9.09
C GLY A 128 -0.98 6.45 -8.48
N LEU A 129 -1.67 5.31 -8.66
CA LEU A 129 -2.95 5.04 -7.99
C LEU A 129 -2.79 4.96 -6.47
N MET A 130 -1.74 4.27 -5.99
CA MET A 130 -1.44 4.20 -4.55
C MET A 130 -1.14 5.58 -3.97
N LEU A 131 -0.37 6.41 -4.67
CA LEU A 131 -0.11 7.79 -4.26
C LEU A 131 -1.40 8.63 -4.21
N LYS A 132 -2.27 8.47 -5.21
CA LYS A 132 -3.59 9.13 -5.21
C LYS A 132 -4.43 8.75 -3.99
N LEU A 133 -4.49 7.46 -3.63
CA LEU A 133 -5.20 7.01 -2.43
C LEU A 133 -4.62 7.60 -1.16
N LYS A 134 -3.30 7.65 -1.03
CA LYS A 134 -2.62 8.30 0.10
C LYS A 134 -2.98 9.78 0.23
N LEU A 135 -2.95 10.51 -0.89
CA LEU A 135 -3.29 11.93 -0.90
C LEU A 135 -4.78 12.16 -0.57
N GLN A 136 -5.66 11.29 -1.05
CA GLN A 136 -7.08 11.34 -0.69
C GLN A 136 -7.29 11.11 0.80
N TYR A 137 -6.65 10.07 1.37
CA TYR A 137 -6.70 9.78 2.79
C TYR A 137 -6.17 10.95 3.62
N PHE A 138 -5.00 11.49 3.26
CA PHE A 138 -4.43 12.67 3.90
C PHE A 138 -5.37 13.88 3.82
N GLY A 139 -6.00 14.12 2.67
CA GLY A 139 -6.97 15.20 2.51
C GLY A 139 -8.23 15.02 3.39
N HIS A 140 -8.69 13.78 3.59
CA HIS A 140 -9.77 13.48 4.54
C HIS A 140 -9.35 13.74 5.97
N LEU A 141 -8.15 13.31 6.34
CA LEU A 141 -7.60 13.50 7.67
C LEU A 141 -7.49 14.99 8.03
N MET A 142 -6.96 15.80 7.11
CA MET A 142 -6.75 17.22 7.31
C MET A 142 -8.06 18.01 7.44
N ARG A 143 -9.16 17.53 6.86
CA ARG A 143 -10.50 18.17 6.97
C ARG A 143 -11.18 17.89 8.31
N ARG A 144 -10.80 16.87 9.05
CA ARG A 144 -11.35 16.61 10.39
C ARG A 144 -10.79 17.64 11.37
N ALA A 145 -11.68 18.29 12.13
CA ALA A 145 -11.29 19.32 13.09
C ALA A 145 -10.50 18.71 14.27
N ASP A 146 -10.96 17.58 14.80
CA ASP A 146 -10.49 16.97 16.05
C ASP A 146 -9.99 15.53 15.83
N SER A 147 -9.04 15.33 14.91
CA SER A 147 -8.43 14.02 14.76
C SER A 147 -7.10 13.96 15.46
N LEU A 148 -6.91 12.93 16.29
CA LEU A 148 -5.66 12.64 16.98
C LEU A 148 -4.51 12.49 15.97
N GLU A 149 -4.78 11.84 14.85
CA GLU A 149 -3.83 11.61 13.77
C GLU A 149 -3.33 12.93 13.16
N LYS A 150 -4.24 13.90 12.95
CA LYS A 150 -3.89 15.25 12.46
C LYS A 150 -2.98 15.95 13.46
N THR A 151 -3.34 15.88 14.75
CA THR A 151 -2.56 16.49 15.85
C THR A 151 -1.16 15.89 15.91
N LEU A 152 -1.03 14.56 15.79
CA LEU A 152 0.26 13.86 15.75
C LEU A 152 1.09 14.24 14.52
N MET A 153 0.48 14.27 13.34
CA MET A 153 1.15 14.64 12.08
C MET A 153 1.66 16.07 12.06
N LEU A 154 0.91 16.99 12.64
CA LEU A 154 1.29 18.41 12.72
C LEU A 154 2.22 18.73 13.91
N GLY A 155 2.55 17.73 14.72
CA GLY A 155 3.40 17.92 15.90
C GLY A 155 2.73 18.74 17.00
N GLY A 156 1.41 18.87 16.99
CA GLY A 156 0.62 19.62 17.95
C GLY A 156 0.42 18.93 19.30
N ILE A 157 1.36 18.07 19.72
CA ILE A 157 1.35 17.51 21.07
C ILE A 157 1.71 18.65 22.01
N GLY A 158 0.70 19.24 22.62
CA GLY A 158 0.83 20.30 23.64
C GLY A 158 1.50 19.80 24.92
N GLY A 159 2.75 19.42 24.83
CA GLY A 159 3.59 19.17 25.99
C GLY A 159 3.91 20.49 26.63
N ARG A 160 3.30 20.79 27.80
CA ARG A 160 3.72 21.89 28.67
C ARG A 160 5.21 21.74 28.95
N ARG A 161 6.07 22.53 28.31
CA ARG A 161 7.46 22.67 28.72
C ARG A 161 7.45 23.14 30.18
N ARG A 162 7.81 22.27 31.11
CA ARG A 162 8.19 22.68 32.46
C ARG A 162 9.40 23.58 32.29
N ARG A 163 9.21 24.88 32.55
CA ARG A 163 10.33 25.81 32.81
C ARG A 163 10.98 25.34 34.11
N GLY A 164 12.21 24.82 34.02
CA GLY A 164 13.11 24.71 35.14
C GLY A 164 13.77 26.08 35.44
#